data_65c5f7417d67edad1224ef43e80c6412
#
_entry.id   65c5f7417d67edad1224ef43e80c6412
#
_cell.length_a   1.000
_cell.length_b   1.000
_cell.length_c   1.000
_cell.angle_alpha   90.00
_cell.angle_beta   90.00
_cell.angle_gamma   90.00
#
_symmetry.space_group_name_H-M   'P 1'
#
loop_
_entity.id
_entity.type
_entity.pdbx_description
1 polymer ?
#
loop_
_entity_poly.entity_id
_entity_poly.type
_entity_poly.pdbx_seq_one_letter_code
_entity_poly.pdbx_strand_id
1 'polypeptide(L)'
;LSEMGYSRPVIIPSGAEARRRMSESDFELIVVNAPLPDEFGHELCITAVEQTDAGVVFLVKAAQAEQLLAPLNEQGVLLLSKPFTTPLFLQAMHMAAAGNHRLQRLRQENARLQDKIGQLRLVSRAKCCLVEHAHMTEAEAHRYLEKQAMDTRRDRTEIAQEILDSYEDVGV
;
A
#
# COMPACT_ATOMS: atom_id res chain seq x y z
N LEU A 1 23.56 11.09 -6.53
CA LEU A 1 22.58 10.56 -5.56
C LEU A 1 22.70 11.26 -4.21
N SER A 2 23.92 11.46 -3.70
CA SER A 2 24.15 12.19 -2.45
C SER A 2 23.62 13.62 -2.45
N GLU A 3 23.65 14.30 -3.59
CA GLU A 3 23.13 15.68 -3.76
C GLU A 3 21.59 15.76 -3.74
N MET A 4 20.91 14.62 -3.85
CA MET A 4 19.43 14.51 -3.84
C MET A 4 18.86 14.08 -2.49
N GLY A 5 19.67 14.00 -1.44
CA GLY A 5 19.22 13.55 -0.13
C GLY A 5 19.12 12.03 0.06
N TYR A 6 19.40 11.23 -0.98
CA TYR A 6 19.49 9.77 -0.82
C TYR A 6 20.81 9.40 -0.14
N SER A 7 20.73 9.02 1.11
CA SER A 7 21.91 8.92 1.98
C SER A 7 22.72 7.64 1.80
N ARG A 8 22.18 6.59 1.18
CA ARG A 8 22.87 5.29 1.02
C ARG A 8 22.37 4.50 -0.20
N PRO A 9 22.89 4.72 -1.40
CA PRO A 9 22.60 3.85 -2.52
C PRO A 9 23.21 2.46 -2.27
N VAL A 10 22.40 1.41 -2.37
CA VAL A 10 22.85 0.02 -2.34
C VAL A 10 22.96 -0.46 -3.78
N ILE A 11 24.13 -0.94 -4.17
CA ILE A 11 24.35 -1.51 -5.50
C ILE A 11 24.20 -3.02 -5.40
N ILE A 12 23.29 -3.56 -6.21
CA ILE A 12 22.96 -4.98 -6.25
C ILE A 12 23.31 -5.53 -7.62
N PRO A 13 24.10 -6.60 -7.72
CA PRO A 13 24.71 -7.04 -8.99
C PRO A 13 23.77 -7.85 -9.89
N SER A 14 22.65 -8.40 -9.38
CA SER A 14 21.78 -9.29 -10.14
C SER A 14 20.30 -9.13 -9.77
N GLY A 15 19.40 -9.54 -10.66
CA GLY A 15 17.97 -9.56 -10.41
C GLY A 15 17.55 -10.51 -9.30
N ALA A 16 18.17 -11.68 -9.22
CA ALA A 16 17.92 -12.66 -8.16
C ALA A 16 18.24 -12.10 -6.77
N GLU A 17 19.37 -11.41 -6.63
CA GLU A 17 19.71 -10.77 -5.35
C GLU A 17 18.85 -9.56 -5.06
N ALA A 18 18.44 -8.82 -6.09
CA ALA A 18 17.52 -7.69 -5.92
C ALA A 18 16.18 -8.14 -5.34
N ARG A 19 15.58 -9.23 -5.86
CA ARG A 19 14.34 -9.80 -5.32
C ARG A 19 14.47 -10.20 -3.85
N ARG A 20 15.58 -10.83 -3.48
CA ARG A 20 15.84 -11.17 -2.08
C ARG A 20 15.94 -9.93 -1.20
N ARG A 21 16.66 -8.90 -1.66
CA ARG A 21 16.80 -7.66 -0.89
C ARG A 21 15.49 -6.88 -0.74
N MET A 22 14.64 -6.91 -1.75
CA MET A 22 13.31 -6.29 -1.68
C MET A 22 12.41 -6.96 -0.64
N SER A 23 12.56 -8.26 -0.37
CA SER A 23 11.82 -8.94 0.69
C SER A 23 12.38 -8.70 2.11
N GLU A 24 13.63 -8.26 2.23
CA GLU A 24 14.31 -8.04 3.51
C GLU A 24 14.30 -6.57 3.97
N SER A 25 14.09 -5.62 3.05
CA SER A 25 14.26 -4.19 3.33
C SER A 25 13.37 -3.33 2.43
N ASP A 26 12.90 -2.22 2.98
CA ASP A 26 12.15 -1.22 2.23
C ASP A 26 13.09 -0.28 1.46
N PHE A 27 12.70 0.05 0.25
CA PHE A 27 13.38 1.00 -0.62
C PHE A 27 12.43 2.12 -1.04
N GLU A 28 12.93 3.33 -1.06
CA GLU A 28 12.18 4.49 -1.56
C GLU A 28 12.21 4.57 -3.09
N LEU A 29 13.32 4.13 -3.68
CA LEU A 29 13.56 4.17 -5.12
C LEU A 29 14.39 2.96 -5.55
N ILE A 30 13.98 2.32 -6.63
CA ILE A 30 14.71 1.23 -7.28
C ILE A 30 15.06 1.66 -8.71
N VAL A 31 16.33 1.58 -9.05
CA VAL A 31 16.82 1.88 -10.42
C VAL A 31 17.39 0.60 -11.01
N VAL A 32 16.75 0.10 -12.05
CA VAL A 32 17.17 -1.10 -12.77
C VAL A 32 17.89 -0.69 -14.06
N ASN A 33 19.17 -1.05 -14.19
CA ASN A 33 20.01 -0.70 -15.32
C ASN A 33 20.17 -1.89 -16.29
N ALA A 34 19.25 -2.00 -17.26
CA ALA A 34 19.24 -3.11 -18.22
C ALA A 34 20.43 -3.10 -19.22
N PRO A 35 20.87 -4.32 -19.66
CA PRO A 35 20.50 -5.62 -19.13
C PRO A 35 21.22 -5.93 -17.81
N LEU A 36 20.62 -6.76 -16.95
CA LEU A 36 21.27 -7.35 -15.78
C LEU A 36 22.09 -8.58 -16.19
N PRO A 37 23.02 -9.07 -15.36
CA PRO A 37 23.83 -10.24 -15.68
C PRO A 37 23.04 -11.54 -15.85
N ASP A 38 21.92 -11.67 -15.13
CA ASP A 38 21.09 -12.87 -15.03
C ASP A 38 19.75 -12.76 -15.77
N GLU A 39 19.28 -11.55 -16.06
CA GLU A 39 18.02 -11.31 -16.77
C GLU A 39 18.01 -9.95 -17.48
N PHE A 40 16.99 -9.68 -18.28
CA PHE A 40 16.85 -8.39 -18.93
C PHE A 40 16.46 -7.27 -17.94
N GLY A 41 15.64 -7.58 -16.94
CA GLY A 41 15.30 -6.71 -15.84
C GLY A 41 13.88 -6.09 -15.89
N HIS A 42 13.11 -6.27 -16.96
CA HIS A 42 11.73 -5.74 -17.04
C HIS A 42 10.79 -6.47 -16.08
N GLU A 43 10.93 -7.79 -15.92
CA GLU A 43 10.16 -8.57 -14.94
C GLU A 43 10.53 -8.18 -13.49
N LEU A 44 11.80 -7.88 -13.24
CA LEU A 44 12.21 -7.34 -11.94
C LEU A 44 11.52 -6.01 -11.63
N CYS A 45 11.38 -5.12 -12.63
CA CYS A 45 10.68 -3.86 -12.44
C CYS A 45 9.21 -4.06 -12.08
N ILE A 46 8.51 -4.99 -12.73
CA ILE A 46 7.12 -5.33 -12.42
C ILE A 46 7.02 -5.91 -11.00
N THR A 47 7.88 -6.89 -10.68
CA THR A 47 7.96 -7.45 -9.33
C THR A 47 8.20 -6.38 -8.26
N ALA A 48 9.09 -5.41 -8.55
CA ALA A 48 9.39 -4.33 -7.63
C ALA A 48 8.17 -3.44 -7.35
N VAL A 49 7.38 -3.10 -8.38
CA VAL A 49 6.14 -2.31 -8.21
C VAL A 49 5.06 -3.09 -7.46
N GLU A 50 4.95 -4.40 -7.69
CA GLU A 50 3.95 -5.25 -7.06
C GLU A 50 4.27 -5.55 -5.59
N GLN A 51 5.54 -5.74 -5.26
CA GLN A 51 5.97 -6.22 -3.94
C GLN A 51 6.51 -5.14 -3.02
N THR A 52 6.81 -3.95 -3.56
CA THR A 52 7.36 -2.85 -2.77
C THR A 52 6.58 -1.56 -2.98
N ASP A 53 6.78 -0.65 -2.06
CA ASP A 53 6.31 0.73 -2.18
C ASP A 53 7.40 1.66 -2.77
N ALA A 54 8.37 1.14 -3.51
CA ALA A 54 9.43 1.92 -4.14
C ALA A 54 8.98 2.55 -5.46
N GLY A 55 9.45 3.76 -5.75
CA GLY A 55 9.41 4.28 -7.12
C GLY A 55 10.38 3.48 -7.99
N VAL A 56 9.96 3.06 -9.19
CA VAL A 56 10.80 2.23 -10.08
C VAL A 56 11.19 2.98 -11.35
N VAL A 57 12.50 3.06 -11.60
CA VAL A 57 13.07 3.63 -12.83
C VAL A 57 13.82 2.55 -13.59
N PHE A 58 13.45 2.32 -14.85
CA PHE A 58 14.07 1.33 -15.72
C PHE A 58 14.91 2.01 -16.80
N LEU A 59 16.21 1.75 -16.79
CA LEU A 59 17.19 2.29 -17.74
C LEU A 59 17.45 1.28 -18.86
N VAL A 60 17.05 1.59 -20.09
CA VAL A 60 17.10 0.66 -21.22
C VAL A 60 17.72 1.33 -22.47
N LYS A 61 18.27 0.55 -23.40
CA LYS A 61 18.74 1.10 -24.69
C LYS A 61 17.56 1.62 -25.53
N ALA A 62 17.78 2.73 -26.27
CA ALA A 62 16.74 3.35 -27.08
C ALA A 62 16.03 2.38 -28.05
N ALA A 63 16.76 1.44 -28.65
CA ALA A 63 16.21 0.44 -29.55
C ALA A 63 15.16 -0.50 -28.92
N GLN A 64 15.14 -0.62 -27.60
CA GLN A 64 14.23 -1.50 -26.84
C GLN A 64 13.15 -0.70 -26.11
N ALA A 65 13.34 0.63 -25.99
CA ALA A 65 12.46 1.48 -25.19
C ALA A 65 11.03 1.52 -25.74
N GLU A 66 10.86 1.62 -27.04
CA GLU A 66 9.55 1.78 -27.70
C GLU A 66 8.61 0.60 -27.41
N GLN A 67 9.13 -0.62 -27.46
CA GLN A 67 8.33 -1.83 -27.22
C GLN A 67 7.93 -2.01 -25.75
N LEU A 68 8.75 -1.50 -24.83
CA LEU A 68 8.57 -1.67 -23.40
C LEU A 68 7.86 -0.49 -22.72
N LEU A 69 7.78 0.65 -23.40
CA LEU A 69 7.27 1.89 -22.81
C LEU A 69 5.81 1.76 -22.35
N ALA A 70 4.92 1.33 -23.23
CA ALA A 70 3.50 1.24 -22.92
C ALA A 70 3.20 0.23 -21.80
N PRO A 71 3.64 -1.04 -21.89
CA PRO A 71 3.32 -2.03 -20.85
C PRO A 71 3.95 -1.71 -19.50
N LEU A 72 5.15 -1.14 -19.46
CA LEU A 72 5.80 -0.79 -18.19
C LEU A 72 5.23 0.48 -17.55
N ASN A 73 4.83 1.47 -18.35
CA ASN A 73 4.16 2.67 -17.85
C ASN A 73 2.79 2.35 -17.22
N GLU A 74 2.04 1.43 -17.81
CA GLU A 74 0.76 0.96 -17.23
C GLU A 74 0.95 0.31 -15.88
N GLN A 75 2.10 -0.33 -15.66
CA GLN A 75 2.48 -0.92 -14.38
C GLN A 75 3.07 0.08 -13.38
N GLY A 76 3.28 1.34 -13.79
CA GLY A 76 3.85 2.37 -12.92
C GLY A 76 5.39 2.42 -12.90
N VAL A 77 6.05 1.74 -13.84
CA VAL A 77 7.51 1.79 -14.02
C VAL A 77 7.86 2.96 -14.92
N LEU A 78 8.73 3.84 -14.46
CA LEU A 78 9.23 4.96 -15.27
C LEU A 78 10.41 4.50 -16.11
N LEU A 79 10.23 4.47 -17.45
CA LEU A 79 11.26 4.05 -18.38
C LEU A 79 12.10 5.25 -18.84
N LEU A 80 13.43 5.10 -18.82
CA LEU A 80 14.38 6.09 -19.34
C LEU A 80 15.33 5.44 -20.35
N SER A 81 15.31 5.94 -21.60
CA SER A 81 16.16 5.42 -22.69
C SER A 81 17.57 6.00 -22.65
N LYS A 82 18.58 5.14 -22.87
CA LYS A 82 19.99 5.52 -23.04
C LYS A 82 20.27 5.90 -24.49
N PRO A 83 21.13 6.93 -24.76
CA PRO A 83 21.81 7.77 -23.77
C PRO A 83 20.90 8.84 -23.17
N PHE A 84 21.13 9.20 -21.91
CA PHE A 84 20.43 10.28 -21.22
C PHE A 84 21.40 11.24 -20.53
N THR A 85 20.94 12.46 -20.26
CA THR A 85 21.70 13.46 -19.50
C THR A 85 21.46 13.29 -18.00
N THR A 86 22.42 13.73 -17.19
CA THR A 86 22.27 13.72 -15.72
C THR A 86 20.99 14.44 -15.24
N PRO A 87 20.65 15.65 -15.74
CA PRO A 87 19.41 16.32 -15.34
C PRO A 87 18.16 15.50 -15.64
N LEU A 88 18.08 14.84 -16.79
CA LEU A 88 16.94 13.99 -17.15
C LEU A 88 16.82 12.77 -16.24
N PHE A 89 17.94 12.14 -15.90
CA PHE A 89 17.96 11.04 -14.94
C PHE A 89 17.49 11.47 -13.55
N LEU A 90 17.98 12.60 -13.06
CA LEU A 90 17.55 13.16 -11.78
C LEU A 90 16.06 13.49 -11.76
N GLN A 91 15.56 14.08 -12.85
CA GLN A 91 14.13 14.37 -12.99
C GLN A 91 13.30 13.08 -12.97
N ALA A 92 13.72 12.04 -13.69
CA ALA A 92 13.05 10.74 -13.70
C ALA A 92 12.97 10.13 -12.30
N MET A 93 14.05 10.16 -11.53
CA MET A 93 14.08 9.67 -10.16
C MET A 93 13.14 10.45 -9.25
N HIS A 94 13.13 11.79 -9.33
CA HIS A 94 12.19 12.61 -8.56
C HIS A 94 10.74 12.32 -8.91
N MET A 95 10.42 12.12 -10.18
CA MET A 95 9.08 11.79 -10.62
C MET A 95 8.64 10.41 -10.11
N ALA A 96 9.53 9.41 -10.17
CA ALA A 96 9.24 8.07 -9.65
C ALA A 96 8.97 8.09 -8.14
N ALA A 97 9.83 8.76 -7.37
CA ALA A 97 9.65 8.89 -5.93
C ALA A 97 8.37 9.67 -5.57
N ALA A 98 8.13 10.82 -6.22
CA ALA A 98 6.92 11.63 -5.96
C ALA A 98 5.63 10.90 -6.33
N GLY A 99 5.61 10.17 -7.45
CA GLY A 99 4.48 9.36 -7.87
C GLY A 99 4.14 8.29 -6.85
N ASN A 100 5.16 7.63 -6.32
CA ASN A 100 5.01 6.60 -5.31
C ASN A 100 4.45 7.15 -3.99
N HIS A 101 4.98 8.25 -3.47
CA HIS A 101 4.44 8.89 -2.26
C HIS A 101 2.95 9.23 -2.38
N ARG A 102 2.50 9.66 -3.57
CA ARG A 102 1.08 9.92 -3.82
C ARG A 102 0.25 8.65 -3.77
N LEU A 103 0.73 7.56 -4.38
CA LEU A 103 0.05 6.25 -4.36
C LEU A 103 -0.03 5.68 -2.95
N GLN A 104 1.05 5.76 -2.17
CA GLN A 104 1.06 5.35 -0.76
C GLN A 104 0.01 6.09 0.05
N ARG A 105 -0.06 7.42 -0.08
CA ARG A 105 -1.08 8.22 0.61
C ARG A 105 -2.50 7.78 0.24
N LEU A 106 -2.77 7.52 -1.04
CA LEU A 106 -4.07 7.04 -1.50
C LEU A 106 -4.39 5.64 -0.97
N ARG A 107 -3.42 4.73 -0.93
CA ARG A 107 -3.58 3.39 -0.34
C ARG A 107 -3.88 3.47 1.15
N GLN A 108 -3.15 4.29 1.90
CA GLN A 108 -3.39 4.52 3.33
C GLN A 108 -4.76 5.13 3.61
N GLU A 109 -5.18 6.13 2.81
CA GLU A 109 -6.52 6.72 2.94
C GLU A 109 -7.62 5.70 2.61
N ASN A 110 -7.41 4.88 1.56
CA ASN A 110 -8.36 3.82 1.21
C ASN A 110 -8.47 2.77 2.33
N ALA A 111 -7.33 2.29 2.86
CA ALA A 111 -7.32 1.36 3.99
C ALA A 111 -8.05 1.93 5.21
N ARG A 112 -7.80 3.20 5.54
CA ARG A 112 -8.50 3.90 6.64
C ARG A 112 -10.01 4.00 6.41
N LEU A 113 -10.43 4.26 5.17
CA LEU A 113 -11.86 4.32 4.83
C LEU A 113 -12.52 2.94 4.91
N GLN A 114 -11.84 1.89 4.45
CA GLN A 114 -12.31 0.50 4.56
C GLN A 114 -12.46 0.09 6.04
N ASP A 115 -11.50 0.44 6.88
CA ASP A 115 -11.56 0.18 8.31
C ASP A 115 -12.75 0.89 8.97
N LYS A 116 -12.97 2.17 8.66
CA LYS A 116 -14.14 2.92 9.12
C LYS A 116 -15.47 2.29 8.68
N ILE A 117 -15.55 1.80 7.45
CA ILE A 117 -16.74 1.09 6.95
C ILE A 117 -16.95 -0.20 7.75
N GLY A 118 -15.87 -0.95 8.03
CA GLY A 118 -15.93 -2.14 8.90
C GLY A 118 -16.46 -1.82 10.29
N GLN A 119 -15.93 -0.77 10.92
CA GLN A 119 -16.37 -0.31 12.25
C GLN A 119 -17.85 0.11 12.25
N LEU A 120 -18.29 0.87 11.25
CA LEU A 120 -19.71 1.26 11.14
C LEU A 120 -20.64 0.05 10.96
N ARG A 121 -20.25 -0.92 10.15
CA ARG A 121 -21.01 -2.17 9.96
C ARG A 121 -21.10 -2.95 11.26
N LEU A 122 -20.00 -3.06 12.01
CA LEU A 122 -19.95 -3.77 13.28
C LEU A 122 -20.91 -3.14 14.30
N VAL A 123 -20.84 -1.82 14.48
CA VAL A 123 -21.74 -1.06 15.36
C VAL A 123 -23.21 -1.19 14.91
N SER A 124 -23.47 -1.16 13.60
CA SER A 124 -24.82 -1.33 13.07
C SER A 124 -25.39 -2.73 13.36
N ARG A 125 -24.57 -3.78 13.16
CA ARG A 125 -24.96 -5.17 13.50
C ARG A 125 -25.28 -5.32 14.99
N ALA A 126 -24.43 -4.76 15.86
CA ALA A 126 -24.68 -4.82 17.30
C ALA A 126 -25.97 -4.09 17.70
N LYS A 127 -26.30 -2.94 17.07
CA LYS A 127 -27.59 -2.27 17.27
C LYS A 127 -28.77 -3.14 16.82
N CYS A 128 -28.68 -3.76 15.64
CA CYS A 128 -29.71 -4.68 15.17
C CYS A 128 -29.92 -5.83 16.16
N CYS A 129 -28.84 -6.42 16.67
CA CYS A 129 -28.87 -7.48 17.63
C CYS A 129 -29.60 -7.05 18.95
N LEU A 130 -29.28 -5.85 19.46
CA LEU A 130 -29.99 -5.30 20.64
C LEU A 130 -31.48 -5.02 20.38
N VAL A 131 -31.82 -4.58 19.17
CA VAL A 131 -33.23 -4.38 18.79
C VAL A 131 -33.96 -5.70 18.72
N GLU A 132 -33.40 -6.73 18.10
CA GLU A 132 -34.03 -8.03 17.89
C GLU A 132 -34.15 -8.84 19.18
N HIS A 133 -33.08 -8.90 19.97
CA HIS A 133 -32.99 -9.79 21.12
C HIS A 133 -33.28 -9.10 22.47
N ALA A 134 -32.86 -7.84 22.61
CA ALA A 134 -33.12 -7.05 23.84
C ALA A 134 -34.38 -6.18 23.76
N HIS A 135 -35.12 -6.22 22.63
CA HIS A 135 -36.35 -5.46 22.40
C HIS A 135 -36.16 -3.93 22.56
N MET A 136 -34.99 -3.43 22.32
CA MET A 136 -34.69 -2.00 22.35
C MET A 136 -35.15 -1.32 21.06
N THR A 137 -35.49 -0.03 21.14
CA THR A 137 -35.58 0.82 19.95
C THR A 137 -34.18 1.14 19.44
N GLU A 138 -34.04 1.52 18.18
CA GLU A 138 -32.72 1.92 17.62
C GLU A 138 -32.06 3.03 18.44
N ALA A 139 -32.86 4.00 18.92
CA ALA A 139 -32.35 5.10 19.73
C ALA A 139 -31.88 4.64 21.12
N GLU A 140 -32.49 3.63 21.69
CA GLU A 140 -32.05 3.03 22.95
C GLU A 140 -30.78 2.19 22.74
N ALA A 141 -30.71 1.38 21.70
CA ALA A 141 -29.55 0.59 21.36
C ALA A 141 -28.32 1.50 21.08
N HIS A 142 -28.52 2.61 20.38
CA HIS A 142 -27.45 3.59 20.14
C HIS A 142 -26.93 4.20 21.46
N ARG A 143 -27.82 4.66 22.33
CA ARG A 143 -27.46 5.22 23.64
C ARG A 143 -26.84 4.18 24.57
N TYR A 144 -27.26 2.94 24.48
CA TYR A 144 -26.66 1.84 25.24
C TYR A 144 -25.19 1.63 24.86
N LEU A 145 -24.88 1.54 23.56
CA LEU A 145 -23.52 1.41 23.06
C LEU A 145 -22.63 2.59 23.48
N GLU A 146 -23.14 3.82 23.36
CA GLU A 146 -22.38 5.01 23.76
C GLU A 146 -22.11 5.03 25.26
N LYS A 147 -23.11 4.72 26.07
CA LYS A 147 -22.96 4.66 27.52
C LYS A 147 -21.95 3.60 27.96
N GLN A 148 -22.03 2.39 27.40
CA GLN A 148 -21.08 1.32 27.70
C GLN A 148 -19.66 1.71 27.31
N ALA A 149 -19.45 2.33 26.13
CA ALA A 149 -18.14 2.80 25.69
C ALA A 149 -17.58 3.88 26.65
N MET A 150 -18.42 4.81 27.12
CA MET A 150 -18.01 5.84 28.08
C MET A 150 -17.71 5.26 29.46
N ASP A 151 -18.56 4.40 29.98
CA ASP A 151 -18.43 3.82 31.34
C ASP A 151 -17.19 2.92 31.44
N THR A 152 -16.90 2.17 30.38
CA THR A 152 -15.74 1.26 30.32
C THR A 152 -14.46 1.91 29.76
N ARG A 153 -14.53 3.12 29.20
CA ARG A 153 -13.46 3.82 28.49
C ARG A 153 -12.87 3.00 27.32
N ARG A 154 -13.73 2.24 26.65
CA ARG A 154 -13.38 1.41 25.50
C ARG A 154 -13.99 1.98 24.22
N ASP A 155 -13.46 1.55 23.06
CA ASP A 155 -14.04 1.96 21.78
C ASP A 155 -15.43 1.33 21.57
N ARG A 156 -16.30 2.04 20.84
CA ARG A 156 -17.65 1.54 20.50
C ARG A 156 -17.60 0.26 19.67
N THR A 157 -16.57 0.07 18.89
CA THR A 157 -16.37 -1.16 18.09
C THR A 157 -16.05 -2.36 18.97
N GLU A 158 -15.27 -2.18 20.04
CA GLU A 158 -14.99 -3.25 21.01
C GLU A 158 -16.27 -3.67 21.75
N ILE A 159 -17.07 -2.69 22.19
CA ILE A 159 -18.37 -2.96 22.83
C ILE A 159 -19.33 -3.65 21.83
N ALA A 160 -19.34 -3.20 20.58
CA ALA A 160 -20.18 -3.80 19.55
C ALA A 160 -19.79 -5.27 19.29
N GLN A 161 -18.50 -5.58 19.24
CA GLN A 161 -18.03 -6.96 19.08
C GLN A 161 -18.43 -7.83 20.29
N GLU A 162 -18.23 -7.35 21.50
CA GLU A 162 -18.61 -8.06 22.72
C GLU A 162 -20.11 -8.38 22.79
N ILE A 163 -20.94 -7.43 22.34
CA ILE A 163 -22.39 -7.66 22.23
C ILE A 163 -22.68 -8.77 21.22
N LEU A 164 -22.09 -8.72 20.04
CA LEU A 164 -22.30 -9.74 19.01
C LEU A 164 -21.86 -11.12 19.50
N ASP A 165 -20.66 -11.21 20.09
CA ASP A 165 -20.13 -12.46 20.64
C ASP A 165 -21.08 -13.05 21.71
N SER A 166 -21.64 -12.20 22.58
CA SER A 166 -22.57 -12.64 23.63
C SER A 166 -23.88 -13.23 23.09
N TYR A 167 -24.31 -12.84 21.91
CA TYR A 167 -25.53 -13.35 21.29
C TYR A 167 -25.26 -14.49 20.30
N GLU A 168 -24.05 -14.59 19.71
CA GLU A 168 -23.65 -15.75 18.91
C GLU A 168 -23.49 -17.00 19.77
N ASP A 169 -23.02 -16.87 21.02
CA ASP A 169 -22.90 -17.98 21.99
C ASP A 169 -24.26 -18.50 22.53
N VAL A 170 -25.30 -17.71 22.40
CA VAL A 170 -26.66 -18.09 22.89
C VAL A 170 -27.52 -18.73 21.79
N GLY A 171 -27.03 -18.73 20.55
CA GLY A 171 -27.78 -19.18 19.35
C GLY A 171 -27.47 -20.60 18.86
N VAL A 172 -26.94 -21.50 19.73
CA VAL A 172 -26.75 -22.93 19.44
C VAL A 172 -27.67 -23.80 20.28
#